data_70ee198ae512c837eaa5d2daefb59b63
#
_entry.id   70ee198ae512c837eaa5d2daefb59b63
#
_cell.length_a   1.000
_cell.length_b   1.000
_cell.length_c   1.000
_cell.angle_alpha   90.00
_cell.angle_beta   90.00
_cell.angle_gamma   90.00
#
_symmetry.space_group_name_H-M   'P 1'
#
loop_
_entity.id
_entity.type
_entity.pdbx_description
1 polymer ?
#
loop_
_entity_poly.entity_id
_entity_poly.type
_entity_poly.pdbx_seq_one_letter_code
_entity_poly.pdbx_strand_id
1 'polypeptide(L)'
;MILVVEDDQLIQGVIEEALTDGGFETTIASSGEEAIGLLDAANPEFRALVTDINLGKDTRDGWAVARHARQNKPDLPIVYMTGDSADEWPSKGVPNSILLTKPFAPAQLVTAVSQLLNTTTPPST
;
A
#
# COMPACT_ATOMS: atom_id res chain seq x y z
N MET A 1 5.10 -9.70 -5.06
CA MET A 1 5.83 -8.71 -4.26
C MET A 1 4.91 -7.56 -3.90
N ILE A 2 4.98 -7.10 -2.67
CA ILE A 2 4.16 -6.00 -2.16
C ILE A 2 5.04 -4.76 -2.04
N LEU A 3 4.63 -3.64 -2.61
CA LEU A 3 5.32 -2.37 -2.43
C LEU A 3 4.79 -1.71 -1.16
N VAL A 4 5.68 -1.41 -0.23
CA VAL A 4 5.34 -0.74 1.03
C VAL A 4 5.96 0.65 1.01
N VAL A 5 5.14 1.68 1.23
CA VAL A 5 5.59 3.07 1.25
C VAL A 5 5.38 3.63 2.66
N GLU A 6 6.45 3.89 3.35
CA GLU A 6 6.46 4.36 4.73
C GLU A 6 7.77 5.07 5.01
N ASP A 7 7.73 6.26 5.59
CA ASP A 7 8.92 7.05 5.86
C ASP A 7 9.54 6.76 7.24
N ASP A 8 8.81 6.12 8.15
CA ASP A 8 9.31 5.77 9.48
C ASP A 8 9.93 4.39 9.45
N GLN A 9 11.23 4.30 9.74
CA GLN A 9 11.97 3.04 9.66
C GLN A 9 11.46 1.98 10.64
N LEU A 10 11.01 2.38 11.82
CA LEU A 10 10.48 1.42 12.79
C LEU A 10 9.19 0.79 12.28
N ILE A 11 8.34 1.61 11.68
CA ILE A 11 7.07 1.12 11.12
C ILE A 11 7.34 0.25 9.88
N GLN A 12 8.33 0.62 9.06
CA GLN A 12 8.76 -0.22 7.93
C GLN A 12 9.08 -1.64 8.39
N GLY A 13 9.85 -1.76 9.47
CA GLY A 13 10.24 -3.05 10.00
C GLY A 13 9.05 -3.88 10.48
N VAL A 14 8.10 -3.25 11.15
CA VAL A 14 6.89 -3.93 11.62
C VAL A 14 6.06 -4.44 10.44
N ILE A 15 5.88 -3.61 9.43
CA ILE A 15 5.09 -3.98 8.24
C ILE A 15 5.78 -5.10 7.46
N GLU A 16 7.08 -4.97 7.24
CA GLU A 16 7.84 -5.97 6.51
C GLU A 16 7.78 -7.33 7.21
N GLU A 17 7.97 -7.34 8.53
CA GLU A 17 7.88 -8.58 9.29
C GLU A 17 6.49 -9.21 9.21
N ALA A 18 5.45 -8.40 9.35
CA ALA A 18 4.08 -8.90 9.29
C ALA A 18 3.76 -9.52 7.93
N LEU A 19 4.14 -8.85 6.84
CA LEU A 19 3.86 -9.34 5.50
C LEU A 19 4.71 -10.56 5.17
N THR A 20 5.96 -10.57 5.59
CA THR A 20 6.85 -11.74 5.39
C THR A 20 6.30 -12.96 6.12
N ASP A 21 5.86 -12.78 7.37
CA ASP A 21 5.24 -13.86 8.13
C ASP A 21 3.94 -14.36 7.49
N GLY A 22 3.25 -13.48 6.78
CA GLY A 22 2.06 -13.84 6.02
C GLY A 22 2.34 -14.49 4.66
N GLY A 23 3.60 -14.67 4.31
CA GLY A 23 3.98 -15.31 3.06
C GLY A 23 4.21 -14.35 1.88
N PHE A 24 4.31 -13.05 2.13
CA PHE A 24 4.50 -12.06 1.07
C PHE A 24 5.93 -11.55 1.03
N GLU A 25 6.46 -11.35 -0.17
CA GLU A 25 7.70 -10.62 -0.37
C GLU A 25 7.42 -9.13 -0.46
N THR A 26 8.31 -8.31 0.09
CA THR A 26 8.11 -6.87 0.17
C THR A 26 9.29 -6.10 -0.44
N THR A 27 8.97 -4.93 -0.98
CA THR A 27 9.95 -3.90 -1.33
C THR A 27 9.54 -2.63 -0.60
N ILE A 28 10.48 -1.99 0.07
CA ILE A 28 10.20 -0.81 0.88
C ILE A 28 10.62 0.45 0.13
N ALA A 29 9.73 1.43 0.05
CA ALA A 29 10.03 2.78 -0.40
C ALA A 29 9.86 3.72 0.80
N SER A 30 10.79 4.62 0.98
CA SER A 30 10.79 5.56 2.10
C SER A 30 10.14 6.89 1.78
N SER A 31 9.73 7.10 0.54
CA SER A 31 9.08 8.33 0.10
C SER A 31 8.14 8.05 -1.06
N GLY A 32 7.23 9.00 -1.30
CA GLY A 32 6.33 8.89 -2.45
C GLY A 32 7.07 8.92 -3.77
N GLU A 33 8.13 9.74 -3.86
CA GLU A 33 8.91 9.82 -5.10
C GLU A 33 9.66 8.52 -5.39
N GLU A 34 10.23 7.90 -4.35
CA GLU A 34 10.87 6.61 -4.50
C GLU A 34 9.86 5.55 -4.95
N ALA A 35 8.67 5.55 -4.35
CA ALA A 35 7.62 4.62 -4.71
C ALA A 35 7.20 4.77 -6.16
N ILE A 36 7.02 6.01 -6.62
CA ILE A 36 6.63 6.27 -8.01
C ILE A 36 7.72 5.80 -8.97
N GLY A 37 8.99 6.03 -8.63
CA GLY A 37 10.10 5.52 -9.42
C GLY A 37 10.09 4.00 -9.55
N LEU A 38 9.78 3.31 -8.45
CA LEU A 38 9.69 1.85 -8.46
C LEU A 38 8.49 1.37 -9.28
N LEU A 39 7.36 2.06 -9.18
CA LEU A 39 6.16 1.72 -9.95
C LEU A 39 6.37 1.91 -11.45
N ASP A 40 7.16 2.89 -11.83
CA ASP A 40 7.45 3.18 -13.24
C ASP A 40 8.59 2.34 -13.81
N ALA A 41 9.36 1.67 -12.96
CA ALA A 41 10.44 0.82 -13.43
C ALA A 41 9.89 -0.35 -14.25
N ALA A 42 10.63 -0.74 -15.27
CA ALA A 42 10.15 -1.70 -16.27
C ALA A 42 9.89 -3.09 -15.70
N ASN A 43 10.34 -3.37 -14.49
CA ASN A 43 10.45 -4.76 -14.06
C ASN A 43 9.81 -5.20 -12.73
N PRO A 44 9.47 -4.38 -11.76
CA PRO A 44 8.84 -4.97 -10.58
C PRO A 44 7.36 -5.20 -10.85
N GLU A 45 6.95 -6.45 -10.70
CA GLU A 45 5.54 -6.78 -10.73
C GLU A 45 5.01 -6.74 -9.30
N PHE A 46 4.51 -5.61 -8.89
CA PHE A 46 3.88 -5.48 -7.60
C PHE A 46 2.46 -6.04 -7.67
N ARG A 47 2.13 -6.88 -6.69
CA ARG A 47 0.80 -7.47 -6.56
C ARG A 47 -0.13 -6.61 -5.72
N ALA A 48 0.43 -5.72 -4.92
CA ALA A 48 -0.34 -4.82 -4.06
C ALA A 48 0.56 -3.65 -3.63
N LEU A 49 -0.10 -2.58 -3.23
CA LEU A 49 0.54 -1.39 -2.65
C LEU A 49 0.00 -1.20 -1.24
N VAL A 50 0.90 -1.05 -0.27
CA VAL A 50 0.57 -0.64 1.09
C VAL A 50 1.27 0.68 1.32
N THR A 51 0.52 1.75 1.53
CA THR A 51 1.12 3.09 1.65
C THR A 51 0.58 3.87 2.84
N ASP A 52 1.49 4.51 3.56
CA ASP A 52 1.11 5.58 4.47
C ASP A 52 0.59 6.77 3.65
N ILE A 53 -0.33 7.52 4.20
CA ILE A 53 -0.88 8.71 3.55
C ILE A 53 0.06 9.89 3.73
N ASN A 54 0.51 10.12 4.95
CA ASN A 54 1.42 11.23 5.25
C ASN A 54 2.87 10.75 5.13
N LEU A 55 3.55 11.19 4.09
CA LEU A 55 4.92 10.77 3.78
C LEU A 55 5.93 11.89 4.07
N GLY A 56 5.71 12.59 5.17
CA GLY A 56 6.64 13.60 5.65
C GLY A 56 6.71 14.82 4.76
N LYS A 57 7.92 15.23 4.41
CA LYS A 57 8.16 16.42 3.59
C LYS A 57 8.02 16.17 2.10
N ASP A 58 7.66 14.96 1.73
CA ASP A 58 7.50 14.61 0.33
C ASP A 58 6.34 15.39 -0.27
N THR A 59 6.49 15.83 -1.51
CA THR A 59 5.42 16.50 -2.23
C THR A 59 4.34 15.52 -2.71
N ARG A 60 4.64 14.24 -2.69
CA ARG A 60 3.74 13.16 -3.10
C ARG A 60 3.29 12.37 -1.89
N ASP A 61 2.03 12.55 -1.49
CA ASP A 61 1.44 11.80 -0.39
C ASP A 61 0.95 10.42 -0.86
N GLY A 62 0.44 9.63 0.08
CA GLY A 62 -0.06 8.29 -0.23
C GLY A 62 -1.22 8.29 -1.22
N TRP A 63 -2.05 9.32 -1.20
CA TRP A 63 -3.15 9.44 -2.18
C TRP A 63 -2.58 9.54 -3.59
N ALA A 64 -1.55 10.38 -3.78
CA ALA A 64 -0.93 10.58 -5.09
C ALA A 64 -0.22 9.30 -5.57
N VAL A 65 0.48 8.61 -4.68
CA VAL A 65 1.14 7.35 -5.02
C VAL A 65 0.13 6.31 -5.49
N ALA A 66 -0.98 6.19 -4.78
CA ALA A 66 -2.02 5.22 -5.12
C ALA A 66 -2.67 5.52 -6.47
N ARG A 67 -2.97 6.79 -6.73
CA ARG A 67 -3.53 7.19 -8.03
C ARG A 67 -2.56 6.88 -9.16
N HIS A 68 -1.27 7.17 -8.95
CA HIS A 68 -0.24 6.86 -9.94
C HIS A 68 -0.17 5.37 -10.22
N ALA A 69 -0.18 4.56 -9.16
CA ALA A 69 -0.15 3.10 -9.28
C ALA A 69 -1.35 2.58 -10.10
N ARG A 70 -2.54 3.15 -9.86
CA ARG A 70 -3.76 2.75 -10.57
C ARG A 70 -3.78 3.21 -12.02
N GLN A 71 -3.05 4.26 -12.37
CA GLN A 71 -2.88 4.65 -13.77
C GLN A 71 -2.11 3.58 -14.54
N ASN A 72 -1.12 2.98 -13.91
CA ASN A 72 -0.31 1.94 -14.54
C ASN A 72 -0.97 0.56 -14.47
N LYS A 73 -1.71 0.31 -13.40
CA LYS A 73 -2.37 -0.97 -13.16
C LYS A 73 -3.72 -0.71 -12.50
N PRO A 74 -4.80 -0.61 -13.30
CA PRO A 74 -6.11 -0.13 -12.81
C PRO A 74 -6.74 -0.95 -11.69
N ASP A 75 -6.39 -2.20 -11.54
CA ASP A 75 -6.95 -3.09 -10.51
C ASP A 75 -5.95 -3.50 -9.45
N LEU A 76 -4.84 -2.75 -9.31
CA LEU A 76 -3.86 -3.04 -8.27
C LEU A 76 -4.50 -2.90 -6.87
N PRO A 77 -4.42 -3.94 -6.03
CA PRO A 77 -4.89 -3.85 -4.65
C PRO A 77 -4.12 -2.77 -3.87
N ILE A 78 -4.85 -1.94 -3.14
CA ILE A 78 -4.25 -0.83 -2.39
C ILE A 78 -4.79 -0.80 -0.98
N VAL A 79 -3.86 -0.75 -0.01
CA VAL A 79 -4.16 -0.55 1.41
C VAL A 79 -3.49 0.75 1.85
N TYR A 80 -4.30 1.66 2.38
CA TYR A 80 -3.81 2.89 2.98
C TYR A 80 -3.63 2.73 4.49
N MET A 81 -2.65 3.41 5.04
CA MET A 81 -2.41 3.48 6.48
C MET A 81 -2.45 4.94 6.90
N THR A 82 -3.16 5.26 7.98
CA THR A 82 -3.24 6.64 8.46
C THR A 82 -3.45 6.71 9.95
N GLY A 83 -2.88 7.75 10.60
CA GLY A 83 -3.18 8.08 11.98
C GLY A 83 -4.23 9.17 12.11
N ASP A 84 -4.43 9.99 11.09
CA ASP A 84 -5.24 11.20 11.21
C ASP A 84 -6.06 11.61 9.98
N SER A 85 -5.91 10.91 8.86
CA SER A 85 -6.53 11.33 7.60
C SER A 85 -7.65 10.40 7.14
N ALA A 86 -8.21 9.60 8.05
CA ALA A 86 -9.23 8.60 7.71
C ALA A 86 -10.48 9.23 7.09
N ASP A 87 -10.85 10.43 7.51
CA ASP A 87 -12.02 11.14 7.02
C ASP A 87 -11.88 11.59 5.56
N GLU A 88 -10.68 11.62 5.03
CA GLU A 88 -10.45 11.99 3.63
C GLU A 88 -10.55 10.81 2.66
N TRP A 89 -10.54 9.59 3.17
CA TRP A 89 -10.56 8.40 2.33
C TRP A 89 -11.77 8.32 1.39
N PRO A 90 -12.99 8.65 1.82
CA PRO A 90 -14.13 8.55 0.89
C PRO A 90 -13.99 9.43 -0.35
N SER A 91 -13.29 10.58 -0.23
CA SER A 91 -13.13 11.50 -1.35
C SER A 91 -11.81 11.35 -2.09
N LYS A 92 -10.74 10.91 -1.42
CA LYS A 92 -9.39 10.87 -2.00
C LYS A 92 -8.89 9.47 -2.28
N GLY A 93 -9.44 8.45 -1.63
CA GLY A 93 -9.02 7.08 -1.83
C GLY A 93 -9.45 6.54 -3.19
N VAL A 94 -8.63 5.70 -3.78
CA VAL A 94 -9.01 5.04 -5.03
C VAL A 94 -10.09 3.99 -4.76
N PRO A 95 -10.95 3.69 -5.74
CA PRO A 95 -11.95 2.63 -5.57
C PRO A 95 -11.32 1.29 -5.25
N ASN A 96 -12.03 0.47 -4.48
CA ASN A 96 -11.59 -0.88 -4.11
C ASN A 96 -10.28 -0.87 -3.34
N SER A 97 -10.13 0.08 -2.44
CA SER A 97 -9.02 0.16 -1.50
C SER A 97 -9.51 -0.10 -0.08
N ILE A 98 -8.58 -0.42 0.81
CA ILE A 98 -8.86 -0.59 2.23
C ILE A 98 -8.06 0.45 3.00
N LEU A 99 -8.67 0.99 4.06
CA LEU A 99 -8.02 1.93 4.96
C LEU A 99 -7.82 1.28 6.32
N LEU A 100 -6.58 1.33 6.81
CA LEU A 100 -6.25 0.92 8.18
C LEU A 100 -5.85 2.14 8.98
N THR A 101 -6.44 2.31 10.15
CA THR A 101 -6.08 3.41 11.05
C THR A 101 -5.01 2.95 12.03
N LYS A 102 -4.01 3.79 12.24
CA LYS A 102 -2.93 3.52 13.22
C LYS A 102 -3.41 3.86 14.62
N PRO A 103 -3.03 3.11 15.64
CA PRO A 103 -2.28 1.86 15.54
C PRO A 103 -3.16 0.70 15.10
N PHE A 104 -2.62 -0.18 14.27
CA PHE A 104 -3.31 -1.40 13.86
C PHE A 104 -2.47 -2.63 14.24
N ALA A 105 -3.12 -3.77 14.41
CA ALA A 105 -2.41 -5.01 14.66
C ALA A 105 -1.80 -5.53 13.35
N PRO A 106 -0.60 -6.12 13.37
CA PRO A 106 -0.01 -6.67 12.15
C PRO A 106 -0.91 -7.63 11.40
N ALA A 107 -1.70 -8.44 12.12
CA ALA A 107 -2.64 -9.36 11.49
C ALA A 107 -3.72 -8.65 10.67
N GLN A 108 -4.11 -7.43 11.06
CA GLN A 108 -5.09 -6.65 10.30
C GLN A 108 -4.54 -6.29 8.92
N LEU A 109 -3.26 -5.96 8.84
CA LEU A 109 -2.62 -5.63 7.57
C LEU A 109 -2.58 -6.86 6.65
N VAL A 110 -2.17 -8.00 7.18
CA VAL A 110 -2.12 -9.25 6.42
C VAL A 110 -3.51 -9.62 5.91
N THR A 111 -4.52 -9.49 6.76
CA THR A 111 -5.91 -9.78 6.38
C THR A 111 -6.37 -8.84 5.26
N ALA A 112 -6.08 -7.54 5.38
CA ALA A 112 -6.49 -6.56 4.36
C ALA A 112 -5.86 -6.87 3.00
N VAL A 113 -4.56 -7.15 2.97
CA VAL A 113 -3.86 -7.49 1.74
C VAL A 113 -4.44 -8.79 1.15
N SER A 114 -4.63 -9.79 1.97
CA SER A 114 -5.16 -11.09 1.53
C SER A 114 -6.56 -10.96 0.97
N GLN A 115 -7.41 -10.17 1.62
CA GLN A 115 -8.78 -9.94 1.14
C GLN A 115 -8.78 -9.30 -0.25
N LEU A 116 -7.97 -8.26 -0.44
CA LEU A 116 -7.91 -7.58 -1.73
C LEU A 116 -7.37 -8.46 -2.83
N LEU A 117 -6.34 -9.25 -2.53
CA LEU A 117 -5.79 -10.19 -3.50
C LEU A 117 -6.80 -11.25 -3.90
N ASN A 118 -7.60 -11.72 -2.96
CA ASN A 118 -8.64 -12.72 -3.24
C ASN A 118 -9.81 -12.14 -4.04
N THR A 119 -10.19 -10.89 -3.79
CA THR A 119 -11.31 -10.26 -4.50
C THR A 119 -10.94 -9.81 -5.89
N THR A 120 -9.66 -9.52 -6.16
CA THR A 120 -9.21 -9.12 -7.49
C THR A 120 -8.92 -10.31 -8.40
N THR A 121 -8.84 -11.52 -7.83
CA THR A 121 -8.66 -12.73 -8.62
C THR A 121 -10.04 -13.22 -9.07
N PRO A 122 -10.32 -13.26 -10.38
CA PRO A 122 -11.61 -13.77 -10.83
C PRO A 122 -11.81 -15.19 -10.33
N PRO A 123 -13.02 -15.54 -9.88
CA PRO A 123 -13.27 -16.91 -9.51
C PRO A 123 -13.05 -17.82 -10.71
N SER A 124 -12.27 -18.85 -10.49
CA SER A 124 -11.97 -19.82 -11.55
C SER A 124 -13.16 -20.78 -11.68
N THR A 125 -14.13 -20.35 -12.40
CA THR A 125 -15.29 -21.20 -12.71
C THR A 125 -15.30 -21.58 -14.15
#